data_180ebd93ed85981369217409d82aef8f
#
_entry.id   180ebd93ed85981369217409d82aef8f
#
_cell.length_a   1.000
_cell.length_b   1.000
_cell.length_c   1.000
_cell.angle_alpha   90.00
_cell.angle_beta   90.00
_cell.angle_gamma   90.00
#
_symmetry.space_group_name_H-M   'P 1'
#
loop_
_entity.id
_entity.type
_entity.pdbx_description
1 polymer ?
#
loop_
_entity_poly.entity_id
_entity_poly.type
_entity_poly.pdbx_seq_one_letter_code
_entity_poly.pdbx_strand_id
1 'polypeptide(L)'
;MRVESMNTYPYRTYAEIDLNKMQHNLRQVRAAIGPDCKLLFVLKADAYGHGTPVCAKYSEELVDWYAVATIDEALSIRRAGVEKPILLFGALQDPEIELAADNRITINSCSLEYSRHVAEVLQRCGKRMDCHIKIDTGMNRTGLFARVGRTDGAVRQAEEIFALEPLHVTGIYTHFSCADSADPEDVAFTKRQYEAFAAVAEALQEKGYDVGLRHCTSTCPFLCHPEWKLDMIRVGMLGFGQSMDEAWAAKMDLRRIMRWCAKVVSVLDLEPGDCLLYTSDAADDRISV
;
A
#
# COMPACT_ATOMS: atom_id res chain seq x y z
N MET A 1 -1.21 -31.22 6.42
CA MET A 1 -2.15 -31.79 7.41
C MET A 1 -3.51 -31.16 7.17
N ARG A 2 -4.45 -31.88 6.54
CA ARG A 2 -5.84 -31.44 6.45
C ARG A 2 -6.44 -31.65 7.83
N VAL A 3 -6.74 -30.57 8.52
CA VAL A 3 -7.59 -30.64 9.72
C VAL A 3 -9.01 -30.71 9.20
N GLU A 4 -9.53 -31.92 9.07
CA GLU A 4 -10.97 -32.17 9.03
C GLU A 4 -11.51 -31.97 10.44
N SER A 5 -11.75 -30.74 10.83
CA SER A 5 -12.74 -30.41 11.85
C SER A 5 -13.84 -29.61 11.18
N MET A 6 -14.73 -30.37 10.57
CA MET A 6 -15.97 -29.83 10.04
C MET A 6 -16.81 -29.25 11.19
N ASN A 7 -17.28 -28.02 10.98
CA ASN A 7 -18.52 -27.50 11.54
C ASN A 7 -18.53 -26.95 12.97
N THR A 8 -17.60 -26.10 13.36
CA THR A 8 -17.81 -25.33 14.59
C THR A 8 -17.58 -23.83 14.46
N TYR A 9 -17.70 -23.25 13.27
CA TYR A 9 -17.78 -21.80 13.19
C TYR A 9 -19.18 -21.37 13.67
N PRO A 10 -19.26 -20.58 14.78
CA PRO A 10 -20.55 -20.18 15.35
C PRO A 10 -21.29 -19.15 14.49
N TYR A 11 -20.63 -18.65 13.44
CA TYR A 11 -21.15 -17.57 12.61
C TYR A 11 -21.88 -18.12 11.38
N ARG A 12 -22.97 -17.42 11.00
CA ARG A 12 -23.74 -17.73 9.79
C ARG A 12 -22.99 -17.33 8.53
N THR A 13 -22.19 -16.26 8.61
CA THR A 13 -21.36 -15.74 7.51
C THR A 13 -19.97 -15.44 8.05
N TYR A 14 -18.93 -15.80 7.31
CA TYR A 14 -17.54 -15.58 7.69
C TYR A 14 -16.64 -15.52 6.46
N ALA A 15 -15.48 -14.90 6.60
CA ALA A 15 -14.41 -14.93 5.61
C ALA A 15 -13.31 -15.91 6.06
N GLU A 16 -12.89 -16.78 5.17
CA GLU A 16 -11.69 -17.60 5.36
C GLU A 16 -10.52 -16.93 4.67
N ILE A 17 -9.40 -16.78 5.38
CA ILE A 17 -8.16 -16.21 4.86
C ILE A 17 -7.08 -17.29 4.83
N ASP A 18 -6.59 -17.62 3.64
CA ASP A 18 -5.52 -18.61 3.43
C ASP A 18 -4.15 -17.93 3.41
N LEU A 19 -3.48 -17.93 4.55
CA LEU A 19 -2.16 -17.31 4.72
C LEU A 19 -1.04 -18.03 3.94
N ASN A 20 -1.19 -19.33 3.65
CA ASN A 20 -0.22 -20.04 2.82
C ASN A 20 -0.27 -19.55 1.37
N LYS A 21 -1.47 -19.24 0.85
CA LYS A 21 -1.61 -18.62 -0.46
C LYS A 21 -1.04 -17.20 -0.48
N MET A 22 -1.22 -16.42 0.59
CA MET A 22 -0.58 -15.11 0.71
C MET A 22 0.94 -15.22 0.65
N GLN A 23 1.53 -16.12 1.40
CA GLN A 23 2.97 -16.36 1.34
C GLN A 23 3.44 -16.84 -0.04
N HIS A 24 2.65 -17.71 -0.70
CA HIS A 24 2.92 -18.13 -2.07
C HIS A 24 2.95 -16.91 -3.00
N ASN A 25 1.94 -16.06 -2.98
CA ASN A 25 1.86 -14.87 -3.82
C ASN A 25 3.06 -13.92 -3.59
N LEU A 26 3.42 -13.68 -2.33
CA LEU A 26 4.59 -12.85 -1.99
C LEU A 26 5.91 -13.44 -2.49
N ARG A 27 6.06 -14.79 -2.49
CA ARG A 27 7.23 -15.44 -3.09
C ARG A 27 7.27 -15.24 -4.61
N GLN A 28 6.13 -15.28 -5.30
CA GLN A 28 6.06 -14.97 -6.74
C GLN A 28 6.50 -13.52 -7.01
N VAL A 29 6.00 -12.57 -6.23
CA VAL A 29 6.43 -11.17 -6.33
C VAL A 29 7.92 -11.04 -6.07
N ARG A 30 8.44 -11.66 -5.00
CA ARG A 30 9.88 -11.62 -4.65
C ARG A 30 10.74 -12.17 -5.78
N ALA A 31 10.33 -13.27 -6.40
CA ALA A 31 11.04 -13.85 -7.55
C ALA A 31 11.06 -12.89 -8.76
N ALA A 32 9.97 -12.17 -8.98
CA ALA A 32 9.84 -11.24 -10.10
C ALA A 32 10.68 -9.95 -9.93
N ILE A 33 10.83 -9.44 -8.69
CA ILE A 33 11.59 -8.20 -8.45
C ILE A 33 13.11 -8.43 -8.31
N GLY A 34 13.51 -9.65 -7.99
CA GLY A 34 14.91 -10.00 -7.74
C GLY A 34 15.43 -9.58 -6.37
N PRO A 35 16.72 -9.88 -6.07
CA PRO A 35 17.28 -9.67 -4.74
C PRO A 35 17.59 -8.22 -4.40
N ASP A 36 17.87 -7.37 -5.40
CA ASP A 36 18.33 -6.00 -5.20
C ASP A 36 17.19 -5.01 -4.93
N CYS A 37 15.93 -5.39 -5.20
CA CYS A 37 14.77 -4.54 -4.98
C CYS A 37 14.04 -4.95 -3.69
N LYS A 38 13.74 -3.96 -2.85
CA LYS A 38 12.98 -4.18 -1.61
C LYS A 38 11.49 -4.38 -1.90
N LEU A 39 10.85 -5.23 -1.11
CA LEU A 39 9.41 -5.45 -1.15
C LEU A 39 8.74 -4.80 0.05
N LEU A 40 7.92 -3.79 -0.20
CA LEU A 40 7.05 -3.18 0.77
C LEU A 40 5.63 -3.75 0.59
N PHE A 41 5.10 -4.39 1.64
CA PHE A 41 3.75 -4.94 1.64
C PHE A 41 2.77 -3.95 2.26
N VAL A 42 1.76 -3.54 1.49
CA VAL A 42 0.76 -2.55 1.90
C VAL A 42 -0.40 -3.25 2.60
N LEU A 43 -0.59 -2.96 3.89
CA LEU A 43 -1.58 -3.57 4.79
C LEU A 43 -2.62 -2.59 5.33
N LYS A 44 -2.83 -1.45 4.66
CA LYS A 44 -3.85 -0.46 5.06
C LYS A 44 -5.26 -1.01 4.98
N ALA A 45 -6.22 -0.37 5.67
CA ALA A 45 -7.64 -0.74 5.73
C ALA A 45 -7.82 -2.21 6.18
N ASP A 46 -7.20 -2.53 7.32
CA ASP A 46 -7.14 -3.88 7.89
C ASP A 46 -6.65 -4.93 6.88
N ALA A 47 -5.53 -4.63 6.19
CA ALA A 47 -5.00 -5.45 5.10
C ALA A 47 -6.05 -5.70 4.01
N TYR A 48 -6.80 -4.65 3.61
CA TYR A 48 -7.94 -4.73 2.69
C TYR A 48 -8.99 -5.74 3.15
N GLY A 49 -9.23 -5.80 4.46
CA GLY A 49 -10.20 -6.70 5.11
C GLY A 49 -9.67 -8.11 5.39
N HIS A 50 -8.37 -8.35 5.27
CA HIS A 50 -7.76 -9.67 5.50
C HIS A 50 -7.14 -9.82 6.90
N GLY A 51 -7.12 -8.76 7.73
CA GLY A 51 -6.56 -8.78 9.08
C GLY A 51 -5.08 -8.37 9.12
N THR A 52 -4.81 -7.08 9.38
CA THR A 52 -3.46 -6.50 9.35
C THR A 52 -2.45 -7.22 10.24
N PRO A 53 -2.70 -7.49 11.55
CA PRO A 53 -1.68 -8.08 12.42
C PRO A 53 -1.26 -9.48 11.98
N VAL A 54 -2.23 -10.28 11.55
CA VAL A 54 -1.99 -11.65 11.12
C VAL A 54 -1.25 -11.68 9.79
N CYS A 55 -1.69 -10.87 8.81
CA CYS A 55 -1.00 -10.77 7.52
C CYS A 55 0.44 -10.28 7.69
N ALA A 56 0.68 -9.28 8.55
CA ALA A 56 2.03 -8.80 8.84
C ALA A 56 2.90 -9.92 9.44
N LYS A 57 2.42 -10.59 10.47
CA LYS A 57 3.19 -11.64 11.15
C LYS A 57 3.58 -12.79 10.23
N TYR A 58 2.64 -13.26 9.40
CA TYR A 58 2.89 -14.39 8.49
C TYR A 58 3.67 -14.03 7.22
N SER A 59 3.84 -12.75 6.91
CA SER A 59 4.65 -12.29 5.77
C SER A 59 6.03 -11.77 6.15
N GLU A 60 6.38 -11.68 7.44
CA GLU A 60 7.55 -10.96 7.96
C GLU A 60 8.89 -11.41 7.32
N GLU A 61 9.05 -12.69 7.03
CA GLU A 61 10.27 -13.24 6.41
C GLU A 61 10.35 -12.98 4.88
N LEU A 62 9.22 -12.63 4.25
CA LEU A 62 9.11 -12.49 2.80
C LEU A 62 9.19 -11.04 2.32
N VAL A 63 9.04 -10.09 3.23
CA VAL A 63 8.98 -8.66 2.92
C VAL A 63 10.06 -7.87 3.67
N ASP A 64 10.41 -6.70 3.16
CA ASP A 64 11.40 -5.83 3.80
C ASP A 64 10.74 -4.72 4.60
N TRP A 65 9.57 -4.26 4.16
CA TRP A 65 8.83 -3.14 4.71
C TRP A 65 7.33 -3.43 4.74
N TYR A 66 6.63 -2.74 5.63
CA TYR A 66 5.17 -2.62 5.59
C TYR A 66 4.74 -1.18 5.32
N ALA A 67 3.51 -0.99 4.84
CA ALA A 67 2.89 0.32 4.81
C ALA A 67 1.41 0.25 5.18
N VAL A 68 0.99 1.26 5.93
CA VAL A 68 -0.37 1.41 6.46
C VAL A 68 -0.88 2.84 6.26
N ALA A 69 -2.16 3.10 6.53
CA ALA A 69 -2.76 4.41 6.40
C ALA A 69 -2.83 5.18 7.72
N THR A 70 -2.97 4.50 8.86
CA THR A 70 -3.20 5.10 10.17
C THR A 70 -2.21 4.61 11.22
N ILE A 71 -2.07 5.39 12.29
CA ILE A 71 -1.20 5.01 13.40
C ILE A 71 -1.71 3.74 14.11
N ASP A 72 -3.01 3.56 14.23
CA ASP A 72 -3.59 2.38 14.88
C ASP A 72 -3.25 1.09 14.12
N GLU A 73 -3.24 1.13 12.79
CA GLU A 73 -2.80 0.01 11.96
C GLU A 73 -1.31 -0.29 12.18
N ALA A 74 -0.46 0.74 12.22
CA ALA A 74 0.97 0.57 12.49
C ALA A 74 1.22 -0.05 13.88
N LEU A 75 0.52 0.44 14.90
CA LEU A 75 0.61 -0.09 16.26
C LEU A 75 0.07 -1.53 16.37
N SER A 76 -0.94 -1.88 15.57
CA SER A 76 -1.45 -3.25 15.52
C SER A 76 -0.38 -4.23 15.01
N ILE A 77 0.42 -3.82 14.03
CA ILE A 77 1.57 -4.58 13.52
C ILE A 77 2.65 -4.71 14.61
N ARG A 78 2.98 -3.62 15.30
CA ARG A 78 3.95 -3.64 16.41
C ARG A 78 3.51 -4.56 17.55
N ARG A 79 2.22 -4.50 17.95
CA ARG A 79 1.64 -5.41 18.98
C ARG A 79 1.69 -6.88 18.57
N ALA A 80 1.68 -7.19 17.27
CA ALA A 80 1.89 -8.55 16.77
C ALA A 80 3.37 -9.01 16.83
N GLY A 81 4.28 -8.19 17.36
CA GLY A 81 5.71 -8.49 17.51
C GLY A 81 6.49 -8.41 16.20
N VAL A 82 6.04 -7.61 15.25
CA VAL A 82 6.74 -7.37 13.97
C VAL A 82 7.65 -6.17 14.11
N GLU A 83 8.94 -6.36 13.80
CA GLU A 83 10.00 -5.34 13.94
C GLU A 83 10.39 -4.66 12.61
N LYS A 84 9.95 -5.18 11.47
CA LYS A 84 10.24 -4.60 10.16
C LYS A 84 9.82 -3.13 10.07
N PRO A 85 10.51 -2.30 9.29
CA PRO A 85 10.15 -0.92 9.05
C PRO A 85 8.70 -0.77 8.57
N ILE A 86 8.01 0.27 9.03
CA ILE A 86 6.62 0.57 8.65
C ILE A 86 6.58 2.00 8.12
N LEU A 87 6.10 2.19 6.90
CA LEU A 87 5.80 3.50 6.32
C LEU A 87 4.32 3.82 6.53
N LEU A 88 4.05 4.93 7.20
CA LEU A 88 2.69 5.43 7.41
C LEU A 88 2.35 6.47 6.35
N PHE A 89 1.30 6.22 5.56
CA PHE A 89 0.90 7.11 4.45
C PHE A 89 0.05 8.30 4.88
N GLY A 90 -0.67 8.19 6.00
CA GLY A 90 -1.48 9.28 6.54
C GLY A 90 -0.65 10.37 7.19
N ALA A 91 -1.29 11.52 7.45
CA ALA A 91 -0.75 12.56 8.32
C ALA A 91 -1.17 12.29 9.76
N LEU A 92 -0.29 12.63 10.70
CA LEU A 92 -0.46 12.43 12.13
C LEU A 92 -0.88 13.74 12.84
N GLN A 93 -1.63 13.61 13.92
CA GLN A 93 -1.87 14.67 14.89
C GLN A 93 -0.77 14.69 15.96
N ASP A 94 -0.64 15.80 16.71
CA ASP A 94 0.44 15.97 17.69
C ASP A 94 0.68 14.76 18.62
N PRO A 95 -0.33 14.19 19.30
CA PRO A 95 -0.11 13.02 20.14
C PRO A 95 0.34 11.77 19.38
N GLU A 96 -0.07 11.65 18.12
CA GLU A 96 0.28 10.52 17.27
C GLU A 96 1.72 10.60 16.76
N ILE A 97 2.27 11.81 16.58
CA ILE A 97 3.66 12.03 16.16
C ILE A 97 4.62 11.45 17.20
N GLU A 98 4.38 11.76 18.47
CA GLU A 98 5.19 11.23 19.56
C GLU A 98 5.10 9.71 19.66
N LEU A 99 3.88 9.18 19.54
CA LEU A 99 3.60 7.75 19.56
C LEU A 99 4.26 7.02 18.38
N ALA A 100 4.26 7.63 17.20
CA ALA A 100 4.93 7.09 16.01
C ALA A 100 6.45 7.03 16.19
N ALA A 101 7.06 8.07 16.78
CA ALA A 101 8.48 8.09 17.08
C ALA A 101 8.87 6.97 18.07
N ASP A 102 8.10 6.78 19.14
CA ASP A 102 8.35 5.74 20.14
C ASP A 102 8.25 4.32 19.56
N ASN A 103 7.44 4.15 18.53
CA ASN A 103 7.23 2.86 17.88
C ASN A 103 8.04 2.69 16.58
N ARG A 104 9.00 3.57 16.30
CA ARG A 104 9.87 3.51 15.12
C ARG A 104 9.06 3.39 13.82
N ILE A 105 8.06 4.28 13.67
CA ILE A 105 7.25 4.39 12.46
C ILE A 105 7.83 5.46 11.55
N THR A 106 8.13 5.10 10.31
CA THR A 106 8.55 6.04 9.27
C THR A 106 7.33 6.77 8.73
N ILE A 107 7.37 8.11 8.69
CA ILE A 107 6.22 8.89 8.23
C ILE A 107 6.33 9.32 6.77
N ASN A 108 5.19 9.65 6.20
CA ASN A 108 5.06 10.33 4.93
C ASN A 108 5.23 11.85 5.13
N SER A 109 6.34 12.41 4.65
CA SER A 109 6.52 13.86 4.53
C SER A 109 5.74 14.35 3.31
N CYS A 110 4.48 14.74 3.52
CA CYS A 110 3.51 15.02 2.46
C CYS A 110 3.39 16.50 2.05
N SER A 111 3.97 17.42 2.81
CA SER A 111 4.18 18.83 2.48
C SER A 111 5.26 19.42 3.35
N LEU A 112 5.81 20.57 2.98
CA LEU A 112 6.81 21.27 3.78
C LEU A 112 6.23 21.77 5.11
N GLU A 113 5.00 22.30 5.10
CA GLU A 113 4.32 22.78 6.29
C GLU A 113 4.11 21.66 7.31
N TYR A 114 3.61 20.50 6.83
CA TYR A 114 3.44 19.32 7.68
C TYR A 114 4.77 18.86 8.27
N SER A 115 5.83 18.82 7.45
CA SER A 115 7.16 18.38 7.89
C SER A 115 7.76 19.32 8.93
N ARG A 116 7.58 20.64 8.78
CA ARG A 116 7.97 21.64 9.79
C ARG A 116 7.22 21.43 11.10
N HIS A 117 5.89 21.25 11.02
CA HIS A 117 5.07 20.98 12.19
C HIS A 117 5.50 19.70 12.93
N VAL A 118 5.74 18.60 12.20
CA VAL A 118 6.27 17.36 12.79
C VAL A 118 7.63 17.61 13.47
N ALA A 119 8.54 18.34 12.82
CA ALA A 119 9.84 18.65 13.37
C ALA A 119 9.73 19.46 14.67
N GLU A 120 8.83 20.44 14.75
CA GLU A 120 8.56 21.23 15.97
C GLU A 120 8.05 20.34 17.12
N VAL A 121 7.13 19.39 16.84
CA VAL A 121 6.65 18.45 17.85
C VAL A 121 7.79 17.56 18.34
N LEU A 122 8.58 17.00 17.42
CA LEU A 122 9.73 16.14 17.75
C LEU A 122 10.79 16.89 18.58
N GLN A 123 11.08 18.16 18.25
CA GLN A 123 11.99 18.99 19.04
C GLN A 123 11.49 19.19 20.47
N ARG A 124 10.19 19.48 20.65
CA ARG A 124 9.59 19.65 21.99
C ARG A 124 9.70 18.40 22.86
N CYS A 125 9.57 17.21 22.27
CA CYS A 125 9.69 15.95 23.02
C CYS A 125 11.09 15.32 22.98
N GLY A 126 12.08 15.94 22.32
CA GLY A 126 13.46 15.44 22.24
C GLY A 126 13.61 14.15 21.44
N LYS A 127 12.74 13.91 20.44
CA LYS A 127 12.72 12.69 19.63
C LYS A 127 13.16 12.96 18.19
N ARG A 128 13.48 11.89 17.48
CA ARG A 128 13.80 11.89 16.04
C ARG A 128 12.96 10.85 15.32
N MET A 129 12.77 11.02 14.02
CA MET A 129 11.93 10.12 13.22
C MET A 129 12.41 10.04 11.77
N ASP A 130 12.35 8.84 11.20
CA ASP A 130 12.57 8.65 9.77
C ASP A 130 11.35 9.10 8.97
N CYS A 131 11.60 9.65 7.78
CA CYS A 131 10.53 10.03 6.87
C CYS A 131 10.88 9.70 5.41
N HIS A 132 9.84 9.44 4.60
CA HIS A 132 9.94 9.44 3.15
C HIS A 132 9.24 10.67 2.57
N ILE A 133 9.97 11.43 1.74
CA ILE A 133 9.40 12.60 1.05
C ILE A 133 8.50 12.12 -0.07
N LYS A 134 7.26 12.58 -0.08
CA LYS A 134 6.34 12.32 -1.18
C LYS A 134 6.36 13.42 -2.22
N ILE A 135 6.54 13.03 -3.47
CA ILE A 135 6.44 13.90 -4.66
C ILE A 135 5.07 13.68 -5.31
N ASP A 136 4.30 14.75 -5.50
CA ASP A 136 3.07 14.69 -6.29
C ASP A 136 3.38 15.00 -7.76
N THR A 137 3.38 13.96 -8.55
CA THR A 137 3.68 14.04 -9.97
C THR A 137 2.44 14.11 -10.87
N GLY A 138 1.24 14.16 -10.27
CA GLY A 138 0.01 14.28 -11.04
C GLY A 138 -1.22 13.64 -10.41
N MET A 139 -1.08 12.97 -9.26
CA MET A 139 -2.23 12.42 -8.54
C MET A 139 -3.06 13.48 -7.83
N ASN A 140 -2.47 14.65 -7.52
CA ASN A 140 -3.10 15.80 -6.89
C ASN A 140 -3.79 15.49 -5.55
N ARG A 141 -3.15 14.64 -4.75
CA ARG A 141 -3.67 14.24 -3.44
C ARG A 141 -2.83 14.79 -2.29
N THR A 142 -1.57 14.45 -2.24
CA THR A 142 -0.58 14.91 -1.25
C THR A 142 0.82 14.80 -1.85
N GLY A 143 1.77 15.60 -1.38
CA GLY A 143 3.17 15.57 -1.82
C GLY A 143 3.65 16.92 -2.34
N LEU A 144 4.96 17.06 -2.50
CA LEU A 144 5.57 18.22 -3.12
C LEU A 144 5.27 18.22 -4.61
N PHE A 145 4.71 19.33 -5.10
CA PHE A 145 4.24 19.42 -6.48
C PHE A 145 5.40 19.39 -7.48
N ALA A 146 5.40 18.45 -8.40
CA ALA A 146 6.36 18.33 -9.50
C ALA A 146 5.68 17.91 -10.80
N ARG A 147 6.07 18.53 -11.92
CA ARG A 147 5.66 18.18 -13.29
C ARG A 147 6.90 18.29 -14.16
N VAL A 148 6.90 17.62 -15.32
CA VAL A 148 7.97 17.75 -16.30
C VAL A 148 8.21 19.23 -16.63
N GLY A 149 9.46 19.69 -16.51
CA GLY A 149 9.84 21.10 -16.70
C GLY A 149 9.43 22.04 -15.54
N ARG A 150 8.88 21.53 -14.45
CA ARG A 150 8.45 22.32 -13.26
C ARG A 150 8.74 21.55 -11.97
N THR A 151 10.02 21.22 -11.73
CA THR A 151 10.49 20.43 -10.59
C THR A 151 11.15 21.29 -9.50
N ASP A 152 11.64 22.48 -9.83
CA ASP A 152 12.42 23.34 -8.93
C ASP A 152 11.73 23.63 -7.59
N GLY A 153 10.40 23.77 -7.61
CA GLY A 153 9.61 24.00 -6.41
C GLY A 153 9.67 22.82 -5.44
N ALA A 154 9.54 21.60 -5.97
CA ALA A 154 9.64 20.38 -5.18
C ALA A 154 11.07 20.17 -4.65
N VAL A 155 12.08 20.43 -5.49
CA VAL A 155 13.50 20.34 -5.10
C VAL A 155 13.78 21.28 -3.92
N ARG A 156 13.44 22.57 -4.02
CA ARG A 156 13.65 23.55 -2.94
C ARG A 156 12.93 23.13 -1.64
N GLN A 157 11.67 22.71 -1.72
CA GLN A 157 10.94 22.25 -0.53
C GLN A 157 11.55 20.98 0.08
N ALA A 158 12.04 20.06 -0.75
CA ALA A 158 12.75 18.89 -0.26
C ALA A 158 14.07 19.25 0.44
N GLU A 159 14.85 20.19 -0.11
CA GLU A 159 16.07 20.72 0.54
C GLU A 159 15.77 21.29 1.95
N GLU A 160 14.66 22.03 2.08
CA GLU A 160 14.22 22.52 3.37
C GLU A 160 13.82 21.40 4.34
N ILE A 161 13.19 20.31 3.83
CA ILE A 161 12.85 19.12 4.65
C ILE A 161 14.13 18.42 5.11
N PHE A 162 15.13 18.26 4.23
CA PHE A 162 16.44 17.71 4.61
C PHE A 162 17.15 18.49 5.72
N ALA A 163 16.89 19.79 5.84
CA ALA A 163 17.45 20.65 6.88
C ALA A 163 16.71 20.57 8.23
N LEU A 164 15.59 19.86 8.33
CA LEU A 164 14.84 19.68 9.57
C LEU A 164 15.47 18.57 10.43
N GLU A 165 16.43 18.92 11.28
CA GLU A 165 17.21 17.96 12.09
C GLU A 165 16.47 16.82 12.78
N PRO A 166 15.25 17.00 13.34
CA PRO A 166 14.51 15.89 13.94
C PRO A 166 13.99 14.86 12.93
N LEU A 167 13.92 15.21 11.64
CA LEU A 167 13.52 14.32 10.56
C LEU A 167 14.75 13.78 9.83
N HIS A 168 14.82 12.47 9.70
CA HIS A 168 15.83 11.80 8.89
C HIS A 168 15.17 11.27 7.61
N VAL A 169 15.53 11.84 6.46
CA VAL A 169 14.99 11.40 5.16
C VAL A 169 15.65 10.09 4.77
N THR A 170 14.87 9.03 4.71
CA THR A 170 15.31 7.67 4.35
C THR A 170 14.72 7.18 3.04
N GLY A 171 13.91 8.00 2.38
CA GLY A 171 13.36 7.69 1.08
C GLY A 171 12.61 8.84 0.41
N ILE A 172 12.38 8.67 -0.89
CA ILE A 172 11.58 9.56 -1.71
C ILE A 172 10.65 8.74 -2.61
N TYR A 173 9.39 9.18 -2.77
CA TYR A 173 8.45 8.40 -3.56
C TYR A 173 7.36 9.22 -4.24
N THR A 174 6.75 8.60 -5.24
CA THR A 174 5.51 9.07 -5.86
C THR A 174 4.47 7.96 -5.96
N HIS A 175 3.28 8.29 -6.41
CA HIS A 175 2.22 7.34 -6.74
C HIS A 175 1.49 7.83 -7.99
N PHE A 176 1.40 6.95 -8.99
CA PHE A 176 0.79 7.26 -10.26
C PHE A 176 -0.74 7.19 -10.18
N SER A 177 -1.42 7.98 -10.99
CA SER A 177 -2.88 8.12 -10.94
C SER A 177 -3.64 7.14 -11.83
N CYS A 178 -3.10 6.80 -12.99
CA CYS A 178 -3.77 6.00 -14.02
C CYS A 178 -2.88 4.91 -14.64
N ALA A 179 -1.96 4.37 -13.86
CA ALA A 179 -1.00 3.37 -14.35
C ALA A 179 -1.61 1.98 -14.61
N ASP A 180 -2.89 1.81 -14.38
CA ASP A 180 -3.71 0.64 -14.68
C ASP A 180 -4.51 0.78 -15.98
N SER A 181 -4.45 1.95 -16.62
CA SER A 181 -5.13 2.23 -17.89
C SER A 181 -4.25 1.81 -19.08
N ALA A 182 -4.90 1.27 -20.11
CA ALA A 182 -4.29 0.99 -21.41
C ALA A 182 -4.52 2.13 -22.44
N ASP A 183 -5.25 3.18 -22.05
CA ASP A 183 -5.44 4.35 -22.92
C ASP A 183 -4.11 5.04 -23.20
N PRO A 184 -3.80 5.34 -24.47
CA PRO A 184 -2.53 5.98 -24.84
C PRO A 184 -2.24 7.31 -24.14
N GLU A 185 -3.28 8.11 -23.83
CA GLU A 185 -3.11 9.38 -23.11
C GLU A 185 -2.73 9.14 -21.65
N ASP A 186 -3.35 8.16 -20.98
CA ASP A 186 -3.05 7.75 -19.62
C ASP A 186 -1.65 7.13 -19.51
N VAL A 187 -1.26 6.29 -20.48
CA VAL A 187 0.09 5.73 -20.57
C VAL A 187 1.13 6.83 -20.71
N ALA A 188 0.89 7.79 -21.61
CA ALA A 188 1.77 8.94 -21.80
C ALA A 188 1.80 9.83 -20.54
N PHE A 189 0.68 9.99 -19.84
CA PHE A 189 0.62 10.74 -18.58
C PHE A 189 1.40 10.04 -17.48
N THR A 190 1.24 8.74 -17.32
CA THR A 190 2.00 7.93 -16.34
C THR A 190 3.52 8.03 -16.58
N LYS A 191 3.94 8.00 -17.84
CA LYS A 191 5.36 8.22 -18.21
C LYS A 191 5.84 9.61 -17.78
N ARG A 192 5.08 10.67 -18.04
CA ARG A 192 5.41 12.02 -17.57
C ARG A 192 5.49 12.11 -16.04
N GLN A 193 4.62 11.38 -15.32
CA GLN A 193 4.69 11.30 -13.85
C GLN A 193 6.01 10.67 -13.39
N TYR A 194 6.45 9.59 -14.04
CA TYR A 194 7.74 8.96 -13.76
C TYR A 194 8.91 9.91 -14.05
N GLU A 195 8.92 10.56 -15.22
CA GLU A 195 9.97 11.52 -15.63
C GLU A 195 10.08 12.70 -14.64
N ALA A 196 8.95 13.24 -14.17
CA ALA A 196 8.96 14.30 -13.17
C ALA A 196 9.52 13.83 -11.82
N PHE A 197 9.22 12.60 -11.40
CA PHE A 197 9.77 12.01 -10.19
C PHE A 197 11.28 11.79 -10.29
N ALA A 198 11.74 11.18 -11.40
CA ALA A 198 13.15 10.94 -11.65
C ALA A 198 13.94 12.24 -11.64
N ALA A 199 13.46 13.28 -12.33
CA ALA A 199 14.11 14.58 -12.38
C ALA A 199 14.26 15.25 -11.00
N VAL A 200 13.28 15.10 -10.09
CA VAL A 200 13.41 15.60 -8.70
C VAL A 200 14.47 14.81 -7.94
N ALA A 201 14.44 13.47 -8.05
CA ALA A 201 15.40 12.62 -7.34
C ALA A 201 16.84 12.87 -7.83
N GLU A 202 17.05 12.96 -9.13
CA GLU A 202 18.35 13.27 -9.76
C GLU A 202 18.87 14.64 -9.33
N ALA A 203 18.02 15.68 -9.38
CA ALA A 203 18.42 17.03 -8.99
C ALA A 203 18.84 17.12 -7.51
N LEU A 204 18.20 16.37 -6.63
CA LEU A 204 18.60 16.29 -5.21
C LEU A 204 19.94 15.57 -5.05
N GLN A 205 20.14 14.45 -5.77
CA GLN A 205 21.40 13.69 -5.73
C GLN A 205 22.58 14.50 -6.32
N GLU A 206 22.39 15.25 -7.39
CA GLU A 206 23.39 16.17 -7.97
C GLU A 206 23.82 17.27 -7.00
N LYS A 207 22.90 17.68 -6.11
CA LYS A 207 23.17 18.65 -5.03
C LYS A 207 23.83 17.99 -3.79
N GLY A 208 24.06 16.68 -3.81
CA GLY A 208 24.71 15.92 -2.74
C GLY A 208 23.81 15.40 -1.64
N TYR A 209 22.47 15.44 -1.82
CA TYR A 209 21.54 14.84 -0.85
C TYR A 209 21.45 13.33 -1.06
N ASP A 210 21.51 12.57 0.05
CA ASP A 210 21.16 11.16 0.04
C ASP A 210 19.64 11.01 0.13
N VAL A 211 19.00 10.72 -1.00
CA VAL A 211 17.55 10.58 -1.08
C VAL A 211 17.03 9.25 -0.52
N GLY A 212 17.93 8.33 -0.11
CA GLY A 212 17.56 7.03 0.42
C GLY A 212 16.83 6.16 -0.61
N LEU A 213 15.80 5.44 -0.17
CA LEU A 213 15.03 4.52 -1.02
C LEU A 213 14.11 5.27 -1.98
N ARG A 214 14.31 5.07 -3.28
CA ARG A 214 13.44 5.63 -4.33
C ARG A 214 12.37 4.60 -4.69
N HIS A 215 11.10 4.98 -4.65
CA HIS A 215 10.01 4.07 -5.01
C HIS A 215 8.83 4.79 -5.66
N CYS A 216 8.43 4.34 -6.83
CA CYS A 216 7.32 4.91 -7.59
C CYS A 216 6.24 3.88 -7.94
N THR A 217 6.59 2.59 -8.04
CA THR A 217 5.67 1.56 -8.49
C THR A 217 4.78 1.01 -7.37
N SER A 218 3.53 0.75 -7.73
CA SER A 218 2.59 -0.12 -7.04
C SER A 218 2.34 -1.38 -7.90
N THR A 219 1.28 -2.13 -7.64
CA THR A 219 0.97 -3.36 -8.38
C THR A 219 0.97 -3.17 -9.90
N CYS A 220 0.11 -2.29 -10.43
CA CYS A 220 -0.03 -2.13 -11.88
C CYS A 220 1.21 -1.56 -12.57
N PRO A 221 1.80 -0.45 -12.08
CA PRO A 221 3.03 0.07 -12.68
C PRO A 221 4.17 -0.94 -12.66
N PHE A 222 4.27 -1.78 -11.64
CA PHE A 222 5.28 -2.83 -11.60
C PHE A 222 5.08 -3.88 -12.70
N LEU A 223 3.84 -4.25 -12.98
CA LEU A 223 3.52 -5.24 -14.01
C LEU A 223 3.71 -4.69 -15.42
N CYS A 224 3.34 -3.43 -15.65
CA CYS A 224 3.44 -2.77 -16.96
C CYS A 224 4.83 -2.22 -17.25
N HIS A 225 5.55 -1.76 -16.24
CA HIS A 225 6.85 -1.09 -16.32
C HIS A 225 7.83 -1.66 -15.29
N PRO A 226 8.28 -2.92 -15.45
CA PRO A 226 9.21 -3.56 -14.52
C PRO A 226 10.55 -2.83 -14.39
N GLU A 227 10.92 -2.04 -15.38
CA GLU A 227 12.11 -1.18 -15.37
C GLU A 227 12.04 -0.03 -14.36
N TRP A 228 10.83 0.36 -13.90
CA TRP A 228 10.63 1.41 -12.91
C TRP A 228 10.60 0.90 -11.45
N LYS A 229 11.00 -0.34 -11.21
CA LYS A 229 10.99 -0.92 -9.85
C LYS A 229 11.86 -0.15 -8.85
N LEU A 230 12.92 0.51 -9.33
CA LEU A 230 13.88 1.28 -8.53
C LEU A 230 14.38 0.47 -7.30
N ASP A 231 14.50 1.14 -6.13
CA ASP A 231 15.06 0.52 -4.93
C ASP A 231 14.00 -0.29 -4.15
N MET A 232 12.70 0.01 -4.34
CA MET A 232 11.61 -0.65 -3.62
C MET A 232 10.29 -0.59 -4.40
N ILE A 233 9.54 -1.68 -4.40
CA ILE A 233 8.15 -1.71 -4.89
C ILE A 233 7.15 -1.80 -3.74
N ARG A 234 5.94 -1.26 -3.96
CA ARG A 234 4.85 -1.27 -3.00
C ARG A 234 3.72 -2.15 -3.50
N VAL A 235 3.56 -3.31 -2.91
CA VAL A 235 2.57 -4.32 -3.30
C VAL A 235 1.47 -4.41 -2.25
N GLY A 236 0.22 -4.34 -2.68
CA GLY A 236 -0.96 -4.65 -1.88
C GLY A 236 -1.68 -5.85 -2.50
N MET A 237 -2.45 -5.60 -3.55
CA MET A 237 -3.36 -6.55 -4.19
C MET A 237 -2.71 -7.87 -4.61
N LEU A 238 -1.48 -7.85 -5.14
CA LEU A 238 -0.78 -9.09 -5.56
C LEU A 238 -0.57 -10.05 -4.39
N GLY A 239 -0.26 -9.52 -3.19
CA GLY A 239 -0.11 -10.34 -1.98
C GLY A 239 -1.40 -11.08 -1.61
N PHE A 240 -2.55 -10.47 -1.90
CA PHE A 240 -3.88 -11.06 -1.66
C PHE A 240 -4.40 -11.91 -2.83
N GLY A 241 -3.58 -12.07 -3.88
CA GLY A 241 -3.94 -12.85 -5.06
C GLY A 241 -4.91 -12.15 -5.98
N GLN A 242 -4.89 -10.81 -5.97
CA GLN A 242 -5.71 -9.97 -6.83
C GLN A 242 -4.84 -9.20 -7.81
N SER A 243 -5.25 -9.17 -9.06
CA SER A 243 -4.68 -8.33 -10.12
C SER A 243 -5.81 -7.66 -10.88
N MET A 244 -5.55 -6.49 -11.43
CA MET A 244 -6.48 -5.78 -12.32
C MET A 244 -6.65 -6.51 -13.66
N ASP A 245 -5.67 -7.34 -14.04
CA ASP A 245 -5.65 -8.12 -15.25
C ASP A 245 -5.47 -9.61 -14.92
N GLU A 246 -6.42 -10.43 -15.34
CA GLU A 246 -6.41 -11.88 -15.11
C GLU A 246 -5.23 -12.58 -15.81
N ALA A 247 -4.77 -12.07 -16.96
CA ALA A 247 -3.61 -12.61 -17.67
C ALA A 247 -2.34 -12.46 -16.84
N TRP A 248 -2.15 -11.32 -16.15
CA TRP A 248 -1.05 -11.13 -15.23
C TRP A 248 -1.17 -12.01 -13.98
N ALA A 249 -2.38 -12.15 -13.43
CA ALA A 249 -2.63 -13.04 -12.30
C ALA A 249 -2.25 -14.49 -12.64
N ALA A 250 -2.63 -14.97 -13.82
CA ALA A 250 -2.30 -16.31 -14.31
C ALA A 250 -0.79 -16.47 -14.55
N LYS A 251 -0.14 -15.50 -15.18
CA LYS A 251 1.32 -15.52 -15.46
C LYS A 251 2.16 -15.60 -14.19
N MET A 252 1.70 -14.98 -13.09
CA MET A 252 2.38 -14.99 -11.80
C MET A 252 1.92 -16.13 -10.87
N ASP A 253 1.05 -17.03 -11.30
CA ASP A 253 0.44 -18.06 -10.43
C ASP A 253 -0.16 -17.48 -9.14
N LEU A 254 -0.87 -16.36 -9.25
CA LEU A 254 -1.48 -15.72 -8.08
C LEU A 254 -2.71 -16.49 -7.62
N ARG A 255 -2.89 -16.61 -6.31
CA ARG A 255 -3.96 -17.37 -5.67
C ARG A 255 -4.78 -16.46 -4.78
N ARG A 256 -6.08 -16.34 -5.04
CA ARG A 256 -6.99 -15.59 -4.15
C ARG A 256 -6.97 -16.20 -2.76
N ILE A 257 -6.75 -15.36 -1.76
CA ILE A 257 -6.58 -15.82 -0.37
C ILE A 257 -7.86 -15.76 0.45
N MET A 258 -8.83 -14.92 0.05
CA MET A 258 -10.11 -14.77 0.76
C MET A 258 -11.20 -15.59 0.09
N ARG A 259 -12.01 -16.25 0.90
CA ARG A 259 -13.26 -16.92 0.51
C ARG A 259 -14.37 -16.51 1.46
N TRP A 260 -15.45 -15.96 0.93
CA TRP A 260 -16.67 -15.74 1.68
C TRP A 260 -17.46 -17.02 1.81
N CYS A 261 -17.91 -17.33 3.02
CA CYS A 261 -18.70 -18.50 3.34
C CYS A 261 -19.98 -18.08 4.05
N ALA A 262 -21.09 -18.67 3.67
CA ALA A 262 -22.37 -18.50 4.34
C ALA A 262 -23.05 -19.87 4.52
N LYS A 263 -23.74 -20.04 5.63
CA LYS A 263 -24.59 -21.24 5.85
C LYS A 263 -25.93 -21.05 5.17
N VAL A 264 -26.30 -21.97 4.33
CA VAL A 264 -27.67 -22.04 3.79
C VAL A 264 -28.63 -22.31 4.94
N VAL A 265 -29.63 -21.47 5.12
CA VAL A 265 -30.61 -21.57 6.21
C VAL A 265 -31.97 -22.05 5.74
N SER A 266 -32.28 -21.87 4.45
CA SER A 266 -33.52 -22.36 3.83
C SER A 266 -33.31 -22.55 2.33
N VAL A 267 -33.96 -23.53 1.74
CA VAL A 267 -34.05 -23.73 0.31
C VAL A 267 -35.51 -23.89 -0.01
N LEU A 268 -36.03 -23.12 -0.94
CA LEU A 268 -37.43 -23.15 -1.37
C LEU A 268 -37.47 -23.34 -2.91
N ASP A 269 -38.31 -24.23 -3.35
CA ASP A 269 -38.66 -24.31 -4.78
C ASP A 269 -39.76 -23.27 -5.07
N LEU A 270 -39.50 -22.36 -5.99
CA LEU A 270 -40.42 -21.31 -6.39
C LEU A 270 -40.93 -21.55 -7.80
N GLU A 271 -42.21 -21.19 -8.01
CA GLU A 271 -42.83 -21.23 -9.33
C GLU A 271 -42.64 -19.91 -10.08
N PRO A 272 -42.74 -19.89 -11.42
CA PRO A 272 -42.70 -18.64 -12.16
C PRO A 272 -43.80 -17.67 -11.72
N GLY A 273 -43.39 -16.49 -11.28
CA GLY A 273 -44.29 -15.45 -10.72
C GLY A 273 -44.33 -15.37 -9.20
N ASP A 274 -43.72 -16.31 -8.50
CA ASP A 274 -43.57 -16.22 -7.04
C ASP A 274 -42.65 -15.05 -6.66
N CYS A 275 -43.03 -14.33 -5.62
CA CYS A 275 -42.28 -13.20 -5.11
C CYS A 275 -41.22 -13.63 -4.09
N LEU A 276 -39.96 -13.19 -4.28
CA LEU A 276 -38.94 -13.23 -3.26
C LEU A 276 -38.95 -11.94 -2.45
N LEU A 277 -39.24 -12.02 -1.14
CA LEU A 277 -39.33 -10.89 -0.20
C LEU A 277 -40.58 -10.04 -0.41
N TYR A 278 -40.44 -8.71 -0.62
CA TYR A 278 -41.54 -7.75 -0.47
C TYR A 278 -42.08 -7.15 -1.77
N THR A 279 -41.29 -7.14 -2.85
CA THR A 279 -41.63 -6.45 -4.10
C THR A 279 -41.17 -7.23 -5.31
N SER A 280 -41.81 -6.93 -6.47
CA SER A 280 -41.38 -7.44 -7.75
C SER A 280 -40.00 -7.01 -8.21
N ASP A 281 -39.47 -5.90 -7.64
CA ASP A 281 -38.12 -5.39 -7.95
C ASP A 281 -37.01 -6.30 -7.38
N ALA A 282 -37.30 -7.02 -6.31
CA ALA A 282 -36.41 -8.10 -5.83
C ALA A 282 -36.33 -9.28 -6.82
N ALA A 283 -37.14 -9.28 -7.85
CA ALA A 283 -37.13 -10.32 -8.91
C ALA A 283 -35.95 -10.14 -9.88
N ASP A 284 -35.42 -8.93 -10.04
CA ASP A 284 -34.25 -8.68 -10.89
C ASP A 284 -32.96 -9.28 -10.30
N ASP A 285 -32.88 -9.43 -8.98
CA ASP A 285 -31.77 -10.13 -8.31
C ASP A 285 -31.81 -11.64 -8.45
N ARG A 286 -32.88 -12.22 -8.98
CA ARG A 286 -33.03 -13.69 -9.22
C ARG A 286 -32.18 -14.22 -10.37
N ILE A 287 -31.65 -13.33 -11.23
CA ILE A 287 -30.87 -13.69 -12.41
C ILE A 287 -29.40 -13.93 -12.07
N SER A 288 -28.96 -13.59 -10.88
CA SER A 288 -27.56 -13.63 -10.45
C SER A 288 -27.23 -14.77 -9.46
N VAL A 289 -28.09 -15.78 -9.33
CA VAL A 289 -27.83 -16.97 -8.51
C VAL A 289 -27.63 -18.20 -9.36
#